data_6b3c03a66d67d2c6ee46c8056b76cb9c
#
_entry.id   6b3c03a66d67d2c6ee46c8056b76cb9c
#
_cell.length_a   1.000
_cell.length_b   1.000
_cell.length_c   1.000
_cell.angle_alpha   90.00
_cell.angle_beta   90.00
_cell.angle_gamma   90.00
#
_symmetry.space_group_name_H-M   'P 1'
#
loop_
_entity.id
_entity.type
_entity.pdbx_description
1 polymer ?
#
loop_
_entity_poly.entity_id
_entity_poly.type
_entity_poly.pdbx_seq_one_letter_code
_entity_poly.pdbx_strand_id
1 'polypeptide(L)'
;LQKEKKKNLKAKKNKSIPKPVFVLNFNGDIEASSVENLKEEITAILKSETKCQELVLRLESPGGTVIGYGLCAAQLQRLRDAGIKVTACVDKVAASGGYMMACVCNKIVSSPFAIIGSIGVVAAIPNFHKVLKKNNVDYELHTAGEYKRTITMFGETTPAGRKKFKEH
;
A
#
# COMPACT_ATOMS: atom_id res chain seq x y z
N LEU A 1 -6.99 -1.28 60.33
CA LEU A 1 -7.49 -2.38 59.46
C LEU A 1 -8.53 -1.90 58.43
N GLN A 2 -9.54 -1.08 58.80
CA GLN A 2 -10.55 -0.58 57.82
C GLN A 2 -10.01 0.54 56.90
N LYS A 3 -9.09 1.39 57.37
CA LYS A 3 -8.47 2.44 56.52
C LYS A 3 -7.49 1.86 55.50
N GLU A 4 -6.78 0.80 55.84
CA GLU A 4 -5.88 0.10 54.90
C GLU A 4 -6.64 -0.66 53.83
N LYS A 5 -7.75 -1.32 54.20
CA LYS A 5 -8.63 -1.98 53.19
C LYS A 5 -9.21 -0.99 52.18
N LYS A 6 -9.61 0.23 52.64
CA LYS A 6 -10.10 1.31 51.74
C LYS A 6 -8.97 1.87 50.88
N LYS A 7 -7.73 1.94 51.34
CA LYS A 7 -6.59 2.42 50.57
C LYS A 7 -6.18 1.42 49.49
N ASN A 8 -6.22 0.11 49.82
CA ASN A 8 -5.94 -0.95 48.86
C ASN A 8 -7.06 -1.15 47.82
N LEU A 9 -8.31 -0.88 48.18
CA LEU A 9 -9.44 -0.87 47.22
C LEU A 9 -9.39 0.34 46.27
N LYS A 10 -8.93 1.50 46.73
CA LYS A 10 -8.70 2.67 45.86
C LYS A 10 -7.50 2.49 44.95
N ALA A 11 -6.43 1.83 45.38
CA ALA A 11 -5.27 1.52 44.56
C ALA A 11 -5.58 0.47 43.47
N LYS A 12 -6.51 -0.46 43.70
CA LYS A 12 -6.98 -1.39 42.68
C LYS A 12 -7.91 -0.75 41.61
N LYS A 13 -8.60 0.36 41.94
CA LYS A 13 -9.48 1.08 41.01
C LYS A 13 -8.75 1.96 40.02
N ASN A 14 -7.45 2.23 40.19
CA ASN A 14 -6.64 3.07 39.30
C ASN A 14 -5.67 2.27 38.39
N LYS A 15 -5.79 0.96 38.29
CA LYS A 15 -5.15 0.25 37.18
C LYS A 15 -5.92 0.58 35.92
N SER A 16 -5.44 1.54 35.14
CA SER A 16 -5.90 1.78 33.79
C SER A 16 -5.87 0.44 33.04
N ILE A 17 -7.01 -0.01 32.56
CA ILE A 17 -7.08 -1.19 31.68
C ILE A 17 -6.12 -0.90 30.54
N PRO A 18 -5.13 -1.76 30.29
CA PRO A 18 -4.22 -1.55 29.17
C PRO A 18 -5.03 -1.43 27.89
N LYS A 19 -4.81 -0.34 27.16
CA LYS A 19 -5.51 -0.12 25.89
C LYS A 19 -5.01 -1.17 24.89
N PRO A 20 -5.90 -1.85 24.18
CA PRO A 20 -5.49 -2.90 23.26
C PRO A 20 -4.69 -2.31 22.09
N VAL A 21 -3.67 -3.03 21.69
CA VAL A 21 -2.93 -2.81 20.46
C VAL A 21 -3.41 -3.84 19.45
N PHE A 22 -3.89 -3.40 18.31
CA PHE A 22 -4.29 -4.30 17.24
C PHE A 22 -3.11 -4.64 16.35
N VAL A 23 -3.08 -5.86 15.84
CA VAL A 23 -2.04 -6.32 14.92
C VAL A 23 -2.72 -6.81 13.64
N LEU A 24 -2.36 -6.20 12.51
CA LEU A 24 -2.72 -6.65 11.18
C LEU A 24 -1.52 -7.27 10.48
N ASN A 25 -1.76 -8.29 9.65
CA ASN A 25 -0.74 -8.90 8.82
C ASN A 25 -1.09 -8.65 7.36
N PHE A 26 -0.13 -8.13 6.60
CA PHE A 26 -0.28 -7.94 5.16
C PHE A 26 0.89 -8.60 4.43
N ASN A 27 0.58 -9.66 3.69
CA ASN A 27 1.48 -10.30 2.74
C ASN A 27 1.01 -9.94 1.34
N GLY A 28 1.80 -9.11 0.64
CA GLY A 28 1.43 -8.60 -0.66
C GLY A 28 2.03 -9.42 -1.79
N ASP A 29 1.23 -9.61 -2.83
CA ASP A 29 1.61 -10.13 -4.14
C ASP A 29 1.58 -9.00 -5.18
N ILE A 30 1.88 -9.32 -6.45
CA ILE A 30 1.94 -8.34 -7.55
C ILE A 30 0.59 -7.62 -7.74
N GLU A 31 -0.53 -8.31 -7.58
CA GLU A 31 -1.88 -7.77 -7.79
C GLU A 31 -2.45 -7.10 -6.54
N ALA A 32 -1.76 -7.18 -5.41
CA ALA A 32 -2.27 -6.76 -4.10
C ALA A 32 -3.60 -7.46 -3.73
N SER A 33 -3.71 -8.77 -4.01
CA SER A 33 -4.97 -9.53 -3.85
C SER A 33 -5.55 -9.49 -2.45
N SER A 34 -4.74 -9.20 -1.44
CA SER A 34 -5.20 -9.04 -0.04
C SER A 34 -5.87 -7.69 0.26
N VAL A 35 -6.06 -6.81 -0.73
CA VAL A 35 -6.60 -5.45 -0.50
C VAL A 35 -8.02 -5.47 0.08
N GLU A 36 -8.89 -6.37 -0.39
CA GLU A 36 -10.26 -6.46 0.13
C GLU A 36 -10.29 -6.95 1.59
N ASN A 37 -9.47 -7.95 1.94
CA ASN A 37 -9.33 -8.40 3.32
C ASN A 37 -8.83 -7.27 4.22
N LEU A 38 -7.79 -6.54 3.80
CA LEU A 38 -7.28 -5.38 4.53
C LEU A 38 -8.36 -4.32 4.76
N LYS A 39 -9.17 -4.05 3.76
CA LYS A 39 -10.30 -3.10 3.83
C LYS A 39 -11.36 -3.55 4.84
N GLU A 40 -11.70 -4.85 4.86
CA GLU A 40 -12.66 -5.41 5.81
C GLU A 40 -12.12 -5.35 7.24
N GLU A 41 -10.89 -5.77 7.46
CA GLU A 41 -10.22 -5.73 8.77
C GLU A 41 -10.15 -4.30 9.32
N ILE A 42 -9.71 -3.34 8.50
CA ILE A 42 -9.67 -1.93 8.88
C ILE A 42 -11.06 -1.39 9.18
N THR A 43 -12.06 -1.77 8.40
CA THR A 43 -13.44 -1.35 8.65
C THR A 43 -13.99 -1.93 9.95
N ALA A 44 -13.66 -3.19 10.27
CA ALA A 44 -14.02 -3.81 11.54
C ALA A 44 -13.38 -3.07 12.73
N ILE A 45 -12.08 -2.73 12.62
CA ILE A 45 -11.38 -1.96 13.65
C ILE A 45 -12.02 -0.59 13.88
N LEU A 46 -12.33 0.13 12.79
CA LEU A 46 -12.93 1.46 12.87
C LEU A 46 -14.35 1.45 13.45
N LYS A 47 -15.08 0.35 13.28
CA LYS A 47 -16.44 0.17 13.81
C LYS A 47 -16.47 -0.50 15.19
N SER A 48 -15.34 -0.97 15.69
CA SER A 48 -15.27 -1.67 16.98
C SER A 48 -15.62 -0.73 18.13
N GLU A 49 -16.37 -1.25 19.10
CA GLU A 49 -16.60 -0.58 20.38
C GLU A 49 -15.32 -0.44 21.19
N THR A 50 -14.37 -1.33 20.98
CA THR A 50 -13.05 -1.28 21.59
C THR A 50 -12.19 -0.22 20.90
N LYS A 51 -11.97 0.90 21.60
CA LYS A 51 -11.18 2.01 21.04
C LYS A 51 -9.73 1.59 20.78
N CYS A 52 -9.40 1.35 19.53
CA CYS A 52 -8.04 1.19 19.05
C CYS A 52 -7.31 2.54 19.09
N GLN A 53 -6.13 2.60 19.71
CA GLN A 53 -5.26 3.78 19.68
C GLN A 53 -3.98 3.56 18.92
N GLU A 54 -3.52 2.32 18.89
CA GLU A 54 -2.30 1.90 18.20
C GLU A 54 -2.55 0.61 17.43
N LEU A 55 -2.02 0.56 16.23
CA LEU A 55 -2.06 -0.59 15.35
C LEU A 55 -0.65 -0.90 14.87
N VAL A 56 -0.27 -2.16 14.94
CA VAL A 56 0.94 -2.69 14.33
C VAL A 56 0.56 -3.38 13.04
N LEU A 57 1.11 -2.89 11.93
CA LEU A 57 1.00 -3.55 10.63
C LEU A 57 2.26 -4.38 10.39
N ARG A 58 2.16 -5.70 10.42
CA ARG A 58 3.23 -6.58 9.95
C ARG A 58 3.14 -6.64 8.43
N LEU A 59 4.10 -6.00 7.78
CA LEU A 59 4.11 -5.77 6.35
C LEU A 59 5.23 -6.57 5.69
N GLU A 60 4.86 -7.43 4.76
CA GLU A 60 5.79 -8.14 3.88
C GLU A 60 5.28 -8.02 2.43
N SER A 61 5.98 -7.24 1.59
CA SER A 61 5.57 -7.07 0.20
C SER A 61 6.70 -6.58 -0.69
N PRO A 62 6.94 -7.23 -1.84
CA PRO A 62 7.85 -6.74 -2.88
C PRO A 62 7.28 -5.57 -3.69
N GLY A 63 5.99 -5.22 -3.47
CA GLY A 63 5.25 -4.29 -4.31
C GLY A 63 4.55 -4.98 -5.48
N GLY A 64 3.96 -4.19 -6.36
CA GLY A 64 3.20 -4.65 -7.51
C GLY A 64 2.47 -3.52 -8.22
N THR A 65 1.22 -3.76 -8.64
CA THR A 65 0.43 -2.78 -9.39
C THR A 65 0.19 -1.49 -8.60
N VAL A 66 0.35 -0.35 -9.27
CA VAL A 66 0.18 0.97 -8.66
C VAL A 66 -1.23 1.13 -8.08
N ILE A 67 -2.25 0.67 -8.82
CA ILE A 67 -3.64 0.78 -8.38
C ILE A 67 -3.90 -0.08 -7.14
N GLY A 68 -3.48 -1.34 -7.14
CA GLY A 68 -3.70 -2.26 -6.03
C GLY A 68 -3.06 -1.75 -4.73
N TYR A 69 -1.79 -1.38 -4.80
CA TYR A 69 -1.07 -0.83 -3.64
C TYR A 69 -1.52 0.57 -3.24
N GLY A 70 -1.94 1.39 -4.21
CA GLY A 70 -2.58 2.67 -3.93
C GLY A 70 -3.86 2.52 -3.12
N LEU A 71 -4.69 1.52 -3.45
CA LEU A 71 -5.88 1.18 -2.66
C LEU A 71 -5.52 0.69 -1.25
N CYS A 72 -4.48 -0.17 -1.10
CA CYS A 72 -4.00 -0.59 0.21
C CYS A 72 -3.54 0.60 1.07
N ALA A 73 -2.74 1.50 0.48
CA ALA A 73 -2.28 2.72 1.14
C ALA A 73 -3.46 3.61 1.58
N ALA A 74 -4.48 3.76 0.74
CA ALA A 74 -5.69 4.50 1.06
C ALA A 74 -6.47 3.87 2.23
N GLN A 75 -6.49 2.54 2.37
CA GLN A 75 -7.10 1.89 3.54
C GLN A 75 -6.33 2.24 4.83
N LEU A 76 -5.00 2.21 4.80
CA LEU A 76 -4.19 2.60 5.96
C LEU A 76 -4.38 4.07 6.32
N GLN A 77 -4.58 4.94 5.35
CA GLN A 77 -4.87 6.36 5.58
C GLN A 77 -6.15 6.53 6.40
N ARG A 78 -7.19 5.71 6.20
CA ARG A 78 -8.44 5.75 7.00
C ARG A 78 -8.18 5.58 8.50
N LEU A 79 -7.23 4.72 8.88
CA LEU A 79 -6.84 4.54 10.29
C LEU A 79 -6.21 5.82 10.84
N ARG A 80 -5.33 6.46 10.08
CA ARG A 80 -4.68 7.72 10.48
C ARG A 80 -5.69 8.86 10.61
N ASP A 81 -6.62 8.96 9.67
CA ASP A 81 -7.68 9.99 9.69
C ASP A 81 -8.60 9.82 10.91
N ALA A 82 -8.76 8.58 11.39
CA ALA A 82 -9.45 8.25 12.63
C ALA A 82 -8.60 8.47 13.90
N GLY A 83 -7.37 8.98 13.77
CA GLY A 83 -6.48 9.26 14.90
C GLY A 83 -5.77 8.02 15.47
N ILE A 84 -5.81 6.87 14.77
CA ILE A 84 -5.12 5.65 15.18
C ILE A 84 -3.67 5.72 14.72
N LYS A 85 -2.72 5.52 15.64
CA LYS A 85 -1.30 5.46 15.31
C LYS A 85 -0.98 4.12 14.68
N VAL A 86 -0.41 4.14 13.48
CA VAL A 86 -0.02 2.94 12.74
C VAL A 86 1.50 2.83 12.70
N THR A 87 2.02 1.69 13.16
CA THR A 87 3.44 1.34 13.05
C THR A 87 3.59 0.18 12.07
N ALA A 88 4.27 0.39 10.95
CA ALA A 88 4.64 -0.67 10.04
C ALA A 88 5.89 -1.40 10.56
N CYS A 89 5.79 -2.72 10.73
CA CYS A 89 6.92 -3.59 11.08
C CYS A 89 7.28 -4.44 9.86
N VAL A 90 8.53 -4.33 9.40
CA VAL A 90 9.03 -4.97 8.19
C VAL A 90 10.19 -5.89 8.55
N ASP A 91 9.96 -7.19 8.48
CA ASP A 91 10.99 -8.18 8.79
C ASP A 91 11.90 -8.46 7.59
N LYS A 92 11.35 -8.55 6.37
CA LYS A 92 12.08 -8.96 5.16
C LYS A 92 12.05 -7.91 4.05
N VAL A 93 10.85 -7.47 3.65
CA VAL A 93 10.70 -6.59 2.49
C VAL A 93 9.46 -5.71 2.58
N ALA A 94 9.63 -4.42 2.28
CA ALA A 94 8.57 -3.49 1.92
C ALA A 94 9.11 -2.59 0.80
N ALA A 95 8.96 -3.06 -0.44
CA ALA A 95 9.52 -2.41 -1.61
C ALA A 95 8.42 -1.91 -2.55
N SER A 96 8.70 -0.84 -3.32
CA SER A 96 7.78 -0.28 -4.31
C SER A 96 6.39 -0.02 -3.71
N GLY A 97 5.32 -0.67 -4.17
CA GLY A 97 3.98 -0.57 -3.59
C GLY A 97 3.92 -0.93 -2.10
N GLY A 98 4.72 -1.91 -1.64
CA GLY A 98 4.84 -2.21 -0.21
C GLY A 98 5.43 -1.04 0.59
N TYR A 99 6.42 -0.35 0.03
CA TYR A 99 6.96 0.85 0.63
C TYR A 99 5.96 2.03 0.61
N MET A 100 5.16 2.14 -0.46
CA MET A 100 4.05 3.11 -0.50
C MET A 100 3.11 2.93 0.69
N MET A 101 2.73 1.69 1.02
CA MET A 101 1.93 1.38 2.22
C MET A 101 2.66 1.77 3.51
N ALA A 102 3.96 1.44 3.63
CA ALA A 102 4.75 1.78 4.80
C ALA A 102 4.83 3.28 5.03
N CYS A 103 4.97 4.09 3.97
CA CYS A 103 5.06 5.55 4.05
C CYS A 103 3.80 6.21 4.59
N VAL A 104 2.63 5.59 4.46
CA VAL A 104 1.39 6.09 5.05
C VAL A 104 1.39 5.93 6.56
N CYS A 105 2.13 4.97 7.11
CA CYS A 105 2.18 4.72 8.54
C CYS A 105 2.89 5.86 9.31
N ASN A 106 2.57 6.00 10.62
CA ASN A 106 3.21 7.01 11.46
C ASN A 106 4.68 6.68 11.76
N LYS A 107 5.01 5.38 11.76
CA LYS A 107 6.35 4.88 12.05
C LYS A 107 6.62 3.62 11.23
N ILE A 108 7.86 3.50 10.76
CA ILE A 108 8.37 2.28 10.14
C ILE A 108 9.47 1.73 11.06
N VAL A 109 9.35 0.45 11.39
CA VAL A 109 10.35 -0.32 12.12
C VAL A 109 10.75 -1.49 11.23
N SER A 110 12.02 -1.59 10.91
CA SER A 110 12.52 -2.64 10.02
C SER A 110 13.64 -3.43 10.66
N SER A 111 13.78 -4.69 10.27
CA SER A 111 14.97 -5.46 10.57
C SER A 111 16.19 -4.84 9.87
N PRO A 112 17.42 -5.05 10.38
CA PRO A 112 18.63 -4.50 9.77
C PRO A 112 18.87 -4.94 8.31
N PHE A 113 18.34 -6.08 7.91
CA PHE A 113 18.51 -6.65 6.58
C PHE A 113 17.25 -6.56 5.70
N ALA A 114 16.20 -5.87 6.17
CA ALA A 114 15.00 -5.70 5.38
C ALA A 114 15.27 -4.85 4.13
N ILE A 115 14.69 -5.27 3.03
CA ILE A 115 14.71 -4.49 1.78
C ILE A 115 13.57 -3.46 1.86
N ILE A 116 13.93 -2.18 1.89
CA ILE A 116 12.98 -1.08 1.98
C ILE A 116 13.25 -0.07 0.87
N GLY A 117 12.19 0.48 0.27
CA GLY A 117 12.31 1.50 -0.77
C GLY A 117 11.97 0.96 -2.16
N SER A 118 12.94 0.95 -3.09
CA SER A 118 12.70 0.59 -4.51
C SER A 118 11.57 1.41 -5.12
N ILE A 119 11.71 2.74 -5.03
CA ILE A 119 10.70 3.70 -5.50
C ILE A 119 10.82 3.86 -7.02
N GLY A 120 9.74 3.59 -7.73
CA GLY A 120 9.67 3.77 -9.16
C GLY A 120 8.53 2.99 -9.80
N VAL A 121 8.22 3.33 -11.05
CA VAL A 121 7.24 2.62 -11.87
C VAL A 121 7.94 2.05 -13.09
N VAL A 122 7.70 0.79 -13.37
CA VAL A 122 8.20 0.09 -14.56
C VAL A 122 7.03 -0.28 -15.46
N ALA A 123 7.11 0.13 -16.72
CA ALA A 123 6.20 -0.32 -17.77
C ALA A 123 7.02 -1.00 -18.87
N ALA A 124 6.78 -2.29 -19.06
CA ALA A 124 7.41 -3.08 -20.13
C ALA A 124 6.37 -3.32 -21.25
N ILE A 125 6.59 -2.70 -22.40
CA ILE A 125 5.67 -2.80 -23.55
C ILE A 125 6.47 -3.34 -24.74
N PRO A 126 6.23 -4.58 -25.20
CA PRO A 126 6.81 -5.07 -26.43
C PRO A 126 6.28 -4.27 -27.63
N ASN A 127 7.14 -3.99 -28.62
CA ASN A 127 6.73 -3.27 -29.82
C ASN A 127 6.99 -4.11 -31.06
N PHE A 128 5.92 -4.52 -31.74
CA PHE A 128 5.94 -5.36 -32.92
C PHE A 128 5.83 -4.58 -34.24
N HIS A 129 5.84 -3.25 -34.21
CA HIS A 129 5.68 -2.41 -35.41
C HIS A 129 6.62 -2.82 -36.56
N LYS A 130 7.91 -3.04 -36.27
CA LYS A 130 8.89 -3.44 -37.29
C LYS A 130 8.60 -4.83 -37.87
N VAL A 131 8.04 -5.75 -37.09
CA VAL A 131 7.66 -7.09 -37.55
C VAL A 131 6.47 -6.99 -38.49
N LEU A 132 5.46 -6.21 -38.17
CA LEU A 132 4.31 -5.98 -39.06
C LEU A 132 4.76 -5.36 -40.38
N LYS A 133 5.57 -4.30 -40.32
CA LYS A 133 6.09 -3.63 -41.50
C LYS A 133 6.90 -4.55 -42.41
N LYS A 134 7.74 -5.41 -41.83
CA LYS A 134 8.53 -6.41 -42.58
C LYS A 134 7.65 -7.42 -43.32
N ASN A 135 6.45 -7.73 -42.79
CA ASN A 135 5.52 -8.69 -43.34
C ASN A 135 4.39 -8.04 -44.17
N ASN A 136 4.54 -6.76 -44.52
CA ASN A 136 3.55 -5.99 -45.30
C ASN A 136 2.15 -6.00 -44.63
N VAL A 137 2.12 -5.91 -43.27
CA VAL A 137 0.89 -5.78 -42.51
C VAL A 137 0.73 -4.34 -42.08
N ASP A 138 -0.33 -3.70 -42.50
CA ASP A 138 -0.68 -2.35 -42.07
C ASP A 138 -1.41 -2.39 -40.73
N TYR A 139 -1.09 -1.43 -39.85
CA TYR A 139 -1.76 -1.24 -38.56
C TYR A 139 -2.29 0.18 -38.48
N GLU A 140 -3.60 0.30 -38.40
CA GLU A 140 -4.27 1.59 -38.29
C GLU A 140 -4.81 1.76 -36.87
N LEU A 141 -4.48 2.89 -36.22
CA LEU A 141 -4.98 3.26 -34.93
C LEU A 141 -5.74 4.58 -35.01
N HIS A 142 -7.04 4.54 -34.91
CA HIS A 142 -7.89 5.72 -34.87
C HIS A 142 -8.18 6.13 -33.44
N THR A 143 -7.74 7.34 -33.05
CA THR A 143 -7.98 7.87 -31.71
C THR A 143 -8.58 9.27 -31.80
N ALA A 144 -9.49 9.58 -30.88
CA ALA A 144 -9.93 10.95 -30.62
C ALA A 144 -9.20 11.46 -29.36
N GLY A 145 -8.48 12.57 -29.49
CA GLY A 145 -7.61 13.13 -28.44
C GLY A 145 -6.13 12.84 -28.68
N GLU A 146 -5.33 13.91 -28.61
CA GLU A 146 -3.91 13.92 -28.98
C GLU A 146 -3.06 12.89 -28.22
N TYR A 147 -3.34 12.69 -26.94
CA TYR A 147 -2.54 11.81 -26.06
C TYR A 147 -3.30 10.57 -25.58
N LYS A 148 -4.37 10.19 -26.29
CA LYS A 148 -5.18 9.02 -25.89
C LYS A 148 -4.37 7.71 -25.89
N ARG A 149 -3.40 7.58 -26.81
CA ARG A 149 -2.46 6.45 -26.93
C ARG A 149 -1.10 6.98 -27.36
N THR A 150 -0.15 7.04 -26.45
CA THR A 150 1.21 7.56 -26.72
C THR A 150 2.18 6.46 -27.11
N ILE A 151 2.03 5.26 -26.53
CA ILE A 151 2.80 4.05 -26.85
C ILE A 151 1.84 2.88 -27.03
N THR A 152 2.05 2.09 -28.08
CA THR A 152 1.26 0.90 -28.37
C THR A 152 2.16 -0.26 -28.78
N MET A 153 1.62 -1.48 -28.71
CA MET A 153 2.36 -2.69 -29.10
C MET A 153 2.63 -2.78 -30.61
N PHE A 154 1.77 -2.20 -31.45
CA PHE A 154 1.83 -2.38 -32.90
C PHE A 154 2.11 -1.09 -33.69
N GLY A 155 1.84 0.07 -33.10
CA GLY A 155 2.10 1.35 -33.74
C GLY A 155 3.57 1.78 -33.58
N GLU A 156 3.99 2.71 -34.43
CA GLU A 156 5.31 3.33 -34.34
C GLU A 156 5.43 4.13 -33.05
N THR A 157 6.53 3.91 -32.32
CA THR A 157 6.82 4.65 -31.10
C THR A 157 7.66 5.88 -31.44
N THR A 158 7.04 7.07 -31.36
CA THR A 158 7.72 8.33 -31.61
C THR A 158 8.48 8.86 -30.39
N PRO A 159 9.54 9.68 -30.57
CA PRO A 159 10.22 10.34 -29.47
C PRO A 159 9.28 11.19 -28.59
N ALA A 160 8.34 11.90 -29.22
CA ALA A 160 7.32 12.71 -28.52
C ALA A 160 6.39 11.82 -27.68
N GLY A 161 5.92 10.69 -28.23
CA GLY A 161 5.10 9.70 -27.50
C GLY A 161 5.84 9.11 -26.29
N ARG A 162 7.15 8.79 -26.43
CA ARG A 162 7.97 8.32 -25.30
C ARG A 162 8.12 9.38 -24.21
N LYS A 163 8.35 10.63 -24.59
CA LYS A 163 8.45 11.73 -23.63
C LYS A 163 7.13 11.87 -22.87
N LYS A 164 6.01 11.94 -23.58
CA LYS A 164 4.70 12.10 -22.98
C LYS A 164 4.30 10.94 -22.07
N PHE A 165 4.66 9.70 -22.43
CA PHE A 165 4.40 8.52 -21.60
C PHE A 165 5.14 8.55 -20.25
N LYS A 166 6.32 9.19 -20.19
CA LYS A 166 7.11 9.30 -18.96
C LYS A 166 6.63 10.43 -18.03
N GLU A 167 5.80 11.34 -18.53
CA GLU A 167 5.24 12.47 -17.77
C GLU A 167 3.99 12.06 -16.96
N HIS A 168 3.42 10.88 -17.22
CA HIS A 168 2.25 10.33 -16.55
C HIS A 168 2.63 9.22 -15.58
#